data_83625fe921dd316d57d46587b1fb201e
#
_entry.id   83625fe921dd316d57d46587b1fb201e
#
_cell.length_a   1.000
_cell.length_b   1.000
_cell.length_c   1.000
_cell.angle_alpha   90.00
_cell.angle_beta   90.00
_cell.angle_gamma   90.00
#
_symmetry.space_group_name_H-M   'P 1'
#
loop_
_entity.id
_entity.type
_entity.pdbx_description
1 polymer ?
#
loop_
_entity_poly.entity_id
_entity_poly.type
_entity_poly.pdbx_seq_one_letter_code
_entity_poly.pdbx_strand_id
1 'polypeptide(L)'
;MEHSSPDMTVEQICTVIDLLNPCIDDHLYVYDFTNDYYYISPHAAERFPIPGTAFHNVIENHRHFVYAPDLVALQTDLNDLIAGRKDFHNMQYRWIDKKGQPVWINCRGYIVHEKNVPHYMIGCINEIGGRQKADDVSGLLGESSLRSYLEDYYAAFPSGYLLRLGLDDFKEINEKFGTEYGDMVLKKTAQCISSCIKPGQMLYWIVADEFVIVDFMGGTVDEACALYVRIRQQLQQFVEANHYEVVFTISGGILNCADVWEKSYSNIMKISEFALNEAKRNGKNRYNIFTSKDYENFLRKKQITKILRQSILNHFEGFEAYFQPLFHAEDNTLYGAETLMRFHCAELGMISPAEFIPILEETGLIIPAGRWIMRQALACGKKIQRVIPNFQISINVSYIQIMKSNIISEIAAAIEEFEVNPANVVIELTESGLLESDPRFTSLWGSLKSEGIRLALDDFGTGYSNFHYLYELKPDIIKIDRSFTAKALSNEYDYNLLSLMSDMVHHLDLKLCVEGIETEEERIRLQQVGPDYSQGFFFGRPCPYKQFHDDFVAKCSA
;
A
#
# COMPACT_ATOMS: atom_id res chain seq x y z
N MET A 1 -40.85 17.84 -13.44
CA MET A 1 -41.92 18.70 -12.91
C MET A 1 -41.47 20.11 -13.21
N GLU A 2 -42.13 20.81 -14.13
CA GLU A 2 -41.93 22.25 -14.33
C GLU A 2 -42.36 22.95 -13.04
N HIS A 3 -41.42 23.43 -12.25
CA HIS A 3 -41.71 24.31 -11.13
C HIS A 3 -42.03 25.68 -11.73
N SER A 4 -43.31 26.03 -11.73
CA SER A 4 -43.72 27.40 -11.94
C SER A 4 -43.04 28.28 -10.88
N SER A 5 -42.26 29.27 -11.35
CA SER A 5 -41.66 30.29 -10.48
C SER A 5 -42.71 30.84 -9.53
N PRO A 6 -42.45 30.91 -8.21
CA PRO A 6 -43.36 31.59 -7.33
C PRO A 6 -43.41 33.08 -7.73
N ASP A 7 -44.63 33.60 -7.98
CA ASP A 7 -44.90 35.02 -8.24
C ASP A 7 -44.69 35.91 -6.97
N MET A 8 -43.55 35.72 -6.27
CA MET A 8 -43.21 36.48 -5.07
C MET A 8 -42.20 37.58 -5.40
N THR A 9 -42.55 38.79 -4.98
CA THR A 9 -41.59 39.90 -5.05
C THR A 9 -40.50 39.77 -3.98
N VAL A 10 -39.33 40.39 -4.17
CA VAL A 10 -38.23 40.39 -3.19
C VAL A 10 -38.69 40.94 -1.83
N GLU A 11 -39.58 41.96 -1.80
CA GLU A 11 -40.18 42.48 -0.56
C GLU A 11 -41.01 41.45 0.20
N GLN A 12 -41.78 40.64 -0.52
CA GLN A 12 -42.55 39.55 0.09
C GLN A 12 -41.61 38.46 0.66
N ILE A 13 -40.51 38.18 -0.03
CA ILE A 13 -39.49 37.22 0.46
C ILE A 13 -38.82 37.75 1.72
N CYS A 14 -38.45 39.05 1.77
CA CYS A 14 -37.92 39.68 2.99
C CYS A 14 -38.87 39.53 4.17
N THR A 15 -40.18 39.75 3.93
CA THR A 15 -41.21 39.57 4.95
C THR A 15 -41.30 38.13 5.46
N VAL A 16 -41.18 37.16 4.57
CA VAL A 16 -41.14 35.72 4.95
C VAL A 16 -39.90 35.40 5.76
N ILE A 17 -38.72 35.93 5.38
CA ILE A 17 -37.49 35.78 6.14
C ILE A 17 -37.65 36.31 7.58
N ASP A 18 -38.26 37.48 7.74
CA ASP A 18 -38.50 38.06 9.07
C ASP A 18 -39.48 37.24 9.91
N LEU A 19 -40.52 36.69 9.30
CA LEU A 19 -41.49 35.82 9.99
C LEU A 19 -40.86 34.49 10.43
N LEU A 20 -39.94 33.95 9.66
CA LEU A 20 -39.24 32.68 9.96
C LEU A 20 -38.06 32.85 10.91
N ASN A 21 -37.46 34.04 10.98
CA ASN A 21 -36.29 34.34 11.80
C ASN A 21 -36.36 33.86 13.27
N PRO A 22 -37.50 34.00 14.01
CA PRO A 22 -37.58 33.48 15.37
C PRO A 22 -37.67 31.96 15.47
N CYS A 23 -37.90 31.25 14.38
CA CYS A 23 -38.15 29.81 14.34
C CYS A 23 -36.99 29.00 13.79
N ILE A 24 -35.97 29.64 13.19
CA ILE A 24 -34.90 29.02 12.46
C ILE A 24 -33.56 29.58 12.95
N ASP A 25 -32.65 28.69 13.32
CA ASP A 25 -31.28 29.05 13.75
C ASP A 25 -30.38 29.44 12.56
N ASP A 26 -30.69 29.00 11.35
CA ASP A 26 -29.96 29.35 10.14
C ASP A 26 -30.25 30.76 9.68
N HIS A 27 -29.25 31.42 9.08
CA HIS A 27 -29.44 32.78 8.55
C HIS A 27 -30.04 32.69 7.15
N LEU A 28 -31.32 33.07 7.02
CA LEU A 28 -31.97 33.12 5.72
C LEU A 28 -31.61 34.40 4.98
N TYR A 29 -31.48 34.33 3.66
CA TYR A 29 -31.14 35.50 2.84
C TYR A 29 -31.81 35.47 1.46
N VAL A 30 -31.94 36.68 0.86
CA VAL A 30 -32.21 36.85 -0.57
C VAL A 30 -31.21 37.83 -1.18
N TYR A 31 -30.69 37.51 -2.37
CA TYR A 31 -29.85 38.39 -3.18
C TYR A 31 -30.51 38.67 -4.51
N ASP A 32 -30.96 39.88 -4.69
CA ASP A 32 -31.53 40.40 -5.95
C ASP A 32 -30.37 40.83 -6.87
N PHE A 33 -30.19 40.10 -7.95
CA PHE A 33 -29.11 40.34 -8.92
C PHE A 33 -29.37 41.59 -9.77
N THR A 34 -30.67 41.96 -9.96
CA THR A 34 -31.09 43.09 -10.80
C THR A 34 -30.79 44.43 -10.15
N ASN A 35 -31.05 44.51 -8.85
CA ASN A 35 -30.90 45.72 -8.06
C ASN A 35 -29.64 45.73 -7.21
N ASP A 36 -28.79 44.68 -7.32
CA ASP A 36 -27.64 44.45 -6.45
C ASP A 36 -27.98 44.65 -4.96
N TYR A 37 -29.09 44.03 -4.53
CA TYR A 37 -29.66 44.19 -3.20
C TYR A 37 -29.63 42.86 -2.45
N TYR A 38 -29.09 42.90 -1.24
CA TYR A 38 -28.99 41.75 -0.35
C TYR A 38 -29.82 41.99 0.92
N TYR A 39 -30.62 41.00 1.28
CA TYR A 39 -31.33 40.98 2.55
C TYR A 39 -31.00 39.69 3.30
N ILE A 40 -30.73 39.79 4.62
CA ILE A 40 -30.42 38.66 5.48
C ILE A 40 -31.13 38.79 6.80
N SER A 41 -31.51 37.64 7.41
CA SER A 41 -32.20 37.59 8.69
C SER A 41 -31.46 38.39 9.79
N PRO A 42 -32.18 39.11 10.66
CA PRO A 42 -31.63 40.05 11.64
C PRO A 42 -30.56 39.47 12.57
N HIS A 43 -30.68 38.23 13.01
CA HIS A 43 -29.74 37.60 13.92
C HIS A 43 -28.36 37.39 13.28
N ALA A 44 -28.23 37.34 11.95
CA ALA A 44 -26.93 37.33 11.28
C ALA A 44 -26.14 38.63 11.54
N ALA A 45 -26.81 39.78 11.48
CA ALA A 45 -26.19 41.07 11.76
C ALA A 45 -25.84 41.26 13.26
N GLU A 46 -26.46 40.51 14.17
CA GLU A 46 -26.07 40.45 15.56
C GLU A 46 -24.75 39.66 15.75
N ARG A 47 -24.54 38.63 14.98
CA ARG A 47 -23.43 37.67 15.08
C ARG A 47 -22.18 38.14 14.33
N PHE A 48 -22.34 38.67 13.12
CA PHE A 48 -21.28 39.03 12.19
C PHE A 48 -21.26 40.55 11.92
N PRO A 49 -20.09 41.13 11.53
CA PRO A 49 -19.95 42.55 11.23
C PRO A 49 -20.49 42.90 9.81
N ILE A 50 -21.73 42.46 9.53
CA ILE A 50 -22.44 42.75 8.28
C ILE A 50 -22.91 44.22 8.32
N PRO A 51 -22.94 44.97 7.18
CA PRO A 51 -23.29 46.39 7.15
C PRO A 51 -24.73 46.69 7.69
N GLY A 52 -25.61 45.68 7.70
CA GLY A 52 -26.99 45.75 8.19
C GLY A 52 -27.75 44.53 7.68
N THR A 53 -29.05 44.47 7.99
CA THR A 53 -29.92 43.40 7.47
C THR A 53 -30.21 43.57 5.98
N ALA A 54 -30.04 44.78 5.44
CA ALA A 54 -30.27 45.12 4.04
C ALA A 54 -29.12 46.02 3.54
N PHE A 55 -28.52 45.69 2.38
CA PHE A 55 -27.46 46.49 1.79
C PHE A 55 -27.35 46.25 0.28
N HIS A 56 -26.70 47.21 -0.42
CA HIS A 56 -26.34 47.16 -1.84
C HIS A 56 -24.84 46.99 -1.97
N ASN A 57 -24.31 46.91 -3.19
CA ASN A 57 -22.92 46.66 -3.50
C ASN A 57 -22.44 45.36 -2.84
N VAL A 58 -23.17 44.27 -3.08
CA VAL A 58 -23.10 43.02 -2.32
C VAL A 58 -21.71 42.41 -2.38
N ILE A 59 -21.10 42.29 -3.59
CA ILE A 59 -19.77 41.71 -3.79
C ILE A 59 -18.69 42.53 -3.08
N GLU A 60 -18.83 43.88 -3.04
CA GLU A 60 -17.87 44.73 -2.35
C GLU A 60 -18.01 44.63 -0.83
N ASN A 61 -19.24 44.60 -0.34
CA ASN A 61 -19.53 44.50 1.08
C ASN A 61 -19.12 43.15 1.71
N HIS A 62 -19.03 42.08 0.95
CA HIS A 62 -18.48 40.80 1.43
C HIS A 62 -17.07 40.93 1.99
N ARG A 63 -16.26 41.93 1.55
CA ARG A 63 -14.90 42.18 2.08
C ARG A 63 -14.87 42.53 3.56
N HIS A 64 -15.98 42.96 4.14
CA HIS A 64 -16.04 43.39 5.55
C HIS A 64 -16.28 42.25 6.53
N PHE A 65 -16.87 41.16 6.05
CA PHE A 65 -17.24 40.04 6.95
C PHE A 65 -16.81 38.66 6.42
N VAL A 66 -16.39 38.54 5.18
CA VAL A 66 -15.81 37.29 4.65
C VAL A 66 -14.31 37.26 4.92
N TYR A 67 -13.79 36.13 5.32
CA TYR A 67 -12.35 35.94 5.54
C TYR A 67 -11.58 36.16 4.24
N ALA A 68 -10.58 37.04 4.27
CA ALA A 68 -9.91 37.54 3.07
C ALA A 68 -9.40 36.48 2.07
N PRO A 69 -8.80 35.35 2.50
CA PRO A 69 -8.39 34.28 1.57
C PRO A 69 -9.53 33.61 0.82
N ASP A 70 -10.78 33.66 1.34
CA ASP A 70 -11.93 32.96 0.76
C ASP A 70 -12.70 33.86 -0.25
N LEU A 71 -12.41 35.17 -0.27
CA LEU A 71 -13.11 36.16 -1.10
C LEU A 71 -13.05 35.89 -2.59
N VAL A 72 -11.90 35.49 -3.11
CA VAL A 72 -11.71 35.29 -4.56
C VAL A 72 -12.58 34.13 -5.05
N ALA A 73 -12.65 33.05 -4.29
CA ALA A 73 -13.48 31.89 -4.62
C ALA A 73 -14.97 32.25 -4.58
N LEU A 74 -15.42 32.96 -3.54
CA LEU A 74 -16.80 33.42 -3.43
C LEU A 74 -17.18 34.37 -4.57
N GLN A 75 -16.35 35.35 -4.91
CA GLN A 75 -16.60 36.30 -6.00
C GLN A 75 -16.69 35.59 -7.36
N THR A 76 -15.83 34.58 -7.59
CA THR A 76 -15.89 33.79 -8.82
C THR A 76 -17.21 33.03 -8.91
N ASP A 77 -17.64 32.37 -7.84
CA ASP A 77 -18.89 31.62 -7.81
C ASP A 77 -20.11 32.55 -8.01
N LEU A 78 -20.18 33.68 -7.31
CA LEU A 78 -21.27 34.65 -7.46
C LEU A 78 -21.32 35.22 -8.89
N ASN A 79 -20.19 35.51 -9.52
CA ASN A 79 -20.14 35.96 -10.91
C ASN A 79 -20.66 34.89 -11.88
N ASP A 80 -20.40 33.61 -11.62
CA ASP A 80 -20.89 32.51 -12.44
C ASP A 80 -22.42 32.36 -12.31
N LEU A 81 -22.96 32.56 -11.11
CA LEU A 81 -24.39 32.53 -10.85
C LEU A 81 -25.11 33.70 -11.54
N ILE A 82 -24.62 34.94 -11.39
CA ILE A 82 -25.17 36.13 -12.03
C ILE A 82 -25.11 36.01 -13.55
N ALA A 83 -24.07 35.40 -14.10
CA ALA A 83 -23.94 35.16 -15.53
C ALA A 83 -24.80 33.99 -16.06
N GLY A 84 -25.54 33.29 -15.21
CA GLY A 84 -26.36 32.13 -15.59
C GLY A 84 -25.56 30.90 -15.99
N ARG A 85 -24.30 30.78 -15.55
CA ARG A 85 -23.46 29.60 -15.77
C ARG A 85 -23.72 28.50 -14.75
N LYS A 86 -24.40 28.84 -13.64
CA LYS A 86 -24.80 27.92 -12.55
C LYS A 86 -26.17 28.32 -12.06
N ASP A 87 -26.98 27.34 -11.61
CA ASP A 87 -28.32 27.53 -11.08
C ASP A 87 -28.41 27.37 -9.58
N PHE A 88 -27.31 27.03 -8.91
CA PHE A 88 -27.28 26.70 -7.51
C PHE A 88 -25.97 27.16 -6.86
N HIS A 89 -26.08 27.86 -5.72
CA HIS A 89 -24.97 28.24 -4.85
C HIS A 89 -24.85 27.24 -3.72
N ASN A 90 -23.68 26.70 -3.52
CA ASN A 90 -23.40 25.86 -2.36
C ASN A 90 -21.90 25.90 -2.08
N MET A 91 -21.50 26.69 -1.10
CA MET A 91 -20.11 26.90 -0.74
C MET A 91 -19.91 26.88 0.76
N GLN A 92 -18.79 26.29 1.18
CA GLN A 92 -18.27 26.40 2.53
C GLN A 92 -17.10 27.39 2.51
N TYR A 93 -17.21 28.45 3.30
CA TYR A 93 -16.19 29.48 3.45
C TYR A 93 -16.31 30.17 4.81
N ARG A 94 -15.37 31.04 5.16
CA ARG A 94 -15.31 31.63 6.51
C ARG A 94 -15.85 33.06 6.51
N TRP A 95 -16.70 33.32 7.48
CA TRP A 95 -17.03 34.66 7.90
C TRP A 95 -16.22 35.07 9.11
N ILE A 96 -15.97 36.36 9.29
CA ILE A 96 -15.32 36.90 10.47
C ILE A 96 -16.41 37.32 11.46
N ASP A 97 -16.35 36.83 12.70
CA ASP A 97 -17.27 37.27 13.75
C ASP A 97 -16.90 38.68 14.27
N LYS A 98 -17.75 39.26 15.15
CA LYS A 98 -17.51 40.58 15.76
C LYS A 98 -16.26 40.62 16.67
N LYS A 99 -15.67 39.49 17.00
CA LYS A 99 -14.40 39.37 17.74
C LYS A 99 -13.19 39.21 16.83
N GLY A 100 -13.39 39.25 15.51
CA GLY A 100 -12.33 39.05 14.52
C GLY A 100 -11.93 37.59 14.31
N GLN A 101 -12.70 36.63 14.82
CA GLN A 101 -12.41 35.20 14.66
C GLN A 101 -13.10 34.63 13.41
N PRO A 102 -12.41 33.80 12.61
CA PRO A 102 -13.02 33.14 11.47
C PRO A 102 -14.00 32.04 11.92
N VAL A 103 -15.21 32.08 11.39
CA VAL A 103 -16.27 31.10 11.62
C VAL A 103 -16.62 30.44 10.30
N TRP A 104 -16.53 29.13 10.24
CA TRP A 104 -16.95 28.39 9.06
C TRP A 104 -18.47 28.44 8.88
N ILE A 105 -18.88 28.77 7.68
CA ILE A 105 -20.28 28.75 7.26
C ILE A 105 -20.49 27.87 6.04
N ASN A 106 -21.70 27.32 5.90
CA ASN A 106 -22.17 26.70 4.69
C ASN A 106 -23.29 27.56 4.12
N CYS A 107 -23.07 28.17 2.97
CA CYS A 107 -24.04 29.00 2.27
C CYS A 107 -24.66 28.22 1.13
N ARG A 108 -25.98 28.07 1.15
CA ARG A 108 -26.75 27.40 0.09
C ARG A 108 -27.78 28.36 -0.46
N GLY A 109 -27.88 28.42 -1.79
CA GLY A 109 -28.83 29.29 -2.46
C GLY A 109 -29.36 28.70 -3.75
N TYR A 110 -30.62 28.86 -3.99
CA TYR A 110 -31.33 28.50 -5.21
C TYR A 110 -31.64 29.75 -6.03
N ILE A 111 -31.37 29.70 -7.36
CA ILE A 111 -31.61 30.85 -8.25
C ILE A 111 -33.00 30.74 -8.83
N VAL A 112 -33.73 31.83 -8.70
CA VAL A 112 -35.03 32.02 -9.34
C VAL A 112 -34.81 32.82 -10.62
N HIS A 113 -35.31 32.29 -11.72
CA HIS A 113 -35.19 32.90 -13.05
C HIS A 113 -36.46 33.62 -13.43
N GLU A 114 -36.36 34.82 -14.02
CA GLU A 114 -37.41 35.48 -14.73
C GLU A 114 -37.08 35.49 -16.23
N LYS A 115 -37.96 34.92 -17.08
CA LYS A 115 -37.78 34.83 -18.53
C LYS A 115 -36.42 34.20 -18.92
N ASN A 116 -36.00 33.15 -18.20
CA ASN A 116 -34.70 32.46 -18.37
C ASN A 116 -33.45 33.31 -18.05
N VAL A 117 -33.60 34.40 -17.33
CA VAL A 117 -32.46 35.20 -16.81
C VAL A 117 -32.43 35.06 -15.29
N PRO A 118 -31.28 34.86 -14.65
CA PRO A 118 -31.16 34.88 -13.21
C PRO A 118 -31.70 36.19 -12.63
N HIS A 119 -32.68 36.09 -11.73
CA HIS A 119 -33.33 37.27 -11.18
C HIS A 119 -32.92 37.52 -9.72
N TYR A 120 -33.10 36.52 -8.86
CA TYR A 120 -32.63 36.58 -7.50
C TYR A 120 -32.26 35.18 -6.97
N MET A 121 -31.40 35.15 -5.95
CA MET A 121 -31.05 33.94 -5.22
C MET A 121 -31.66 33.99 -3.82
N ILE A 122 -32.35 32.92 -3.40
CA ILE A 122 -32.83 32.72 -2.03
C ILE A 122 -32.12 31.55 -1.40
N GLY A 123 -31.74 31.69 -0.13
CA GLY A 123 -30.99 30.60 0.51
C GLY A 123 -30.88 30.72 2.03
N CYS A 124 -30.09 29.84 2.57
CA CYS A 124 -29.76 29.81 3.98
C CYS A 124 -28.24 29.68 4.19
N ILE A 125 -27.79 30.24 5.29
CA ILE A 125 -26.40 30.16 5.76
C ILE A 125 -26.44 29.57 7.15
N ASN A 126 -25.75 28.47 7.33
CA ASN A 126 -25.61 27.85 8.63
C ASN A 126 -24.15 27.85 9.09
N GLU A 127 -23.93 28.16 10.39
CA GLU A 127 -22.60 28.04 10.97
C GLU A 127 -22.21 26.56 11.09
N ILE A 128 -21.07 26.18 10.50
CA ILE A 128 -20.51 24.83 10.60
C ILE A 128 -19.75 24.69 11.94
N GLY A 129 -20.21 25.22 13.01
CA GLY A 129 -19.44 25.23 14.26
C GLY A 129 -20.25 25.10 15.53
N GLY A 130 -21.59 25.14 15.43
CA GLY A 130 -22.49 24.96 16.60
C GLY A 130 -22.73 23.50 16.95
N ARG A 131 -22.59 22.58 15.99
CA ARG A 131 -22.77 21.12 16.15
C ARG A 131 -21.60 20.28 15.64
N GLN A 132 -20.66 20.84 14.85
CA GLN A 132 -19.43 20.17 14.37
C GLN A 132 -18.24 21.05 14.75
N LYS A 133 -17.55 20.68 15.79
CA LYS A 133 -16.34 21.39 16.25
C LYS A 133 -15.28 21.30 15.14
N ALA A 134 -14.76 22.46 14.70
CA ALA A 134 -13.42 22.51 14.15
C ALA A 134 -12.48 21.93 15.23
N ASP A 135 -11.52 21.15 14.81
CA ASP A 135 -10.55 20.58 15.73
C ASP A 135 -9.79 21.70 16.46
N ASP A 136 -9.76 21.63 17.78
CA ASP A 136 -9.18 22.68 18.63
C ASP A 136 -7.64 22.84 18.41
N VAL A 137 -6.97 21.81 17.88
CA VAL A 137 -5.51 21.80 17.61
C VAL A 137 -5.22 22.34 16.22
N SER A 138 -5.83 21.76 15.18
CA SER A 138 -5.54 22.11 13.77
C SER A 138 -6.33 23.32 13.27
N GLY A 139 -7.47 23.62 13.86
CA GLY A 139 -8.43 24.62 13.40
C GLY A 139 -9.16 24.26 12.10
N LEU A 140 -9.05 23.01 11.65
CA LEU A 140 -9.64 22.50 10.41
C LEU A 140 -10.98 21.82 10.66
N LEU A 141 -11.78 21.70 9.60
CA LEU A 141 -13.01 20.89 9.62
C LEU A 141 -12.64 19.41 9.77
N GLY A 142 -13.41 18.68 10.58
CA GLY A 142 -13.17 17.28 10.91
C GLY A 142 -13.83 16.29 9.94
N GLU A 143 -13.73 15.00 10.29
CA GLU A 143 -14.25 13.87 9.53
C GLU A 143 -15.75 13.98 9.20
N SER A 144 -16.58 14.44 10.13
CA SER A 144 -18.01 14.58 9.91
C SER A 144 -18.34 15.58 8.80
N SER A 145 -17.57 16.68 8.70
CA SER A 145 -17.71 17.65 7.63
C SER A 145 -17.26 17.09 6.28
N LEU A 146 -16.16 16.34 6.26
CA LEU A 146 -15.71 15.61 5.06
C LEU A 146 -16.76 14.61 4.59
N ARG A 147 -17.38 13.86 5.52
CA ARG A 147 -18.43 12.88 5.22
C ARG A 147 -19.62 13.56 4.53
N SER A 148 -20.16 14.62 5.15
CA SER A 148 -21.28 15.37 4.54
C SER A 148 -20.91 15.93 3.17
N TYR A 149 -19.70 16.46 3.03
CA TYR A 149 -19.25 16.98 1.74
C TYR A 149 -19.16 15.89 0.67
N LEU A 150 -18.61 14.71 1.00
CA LEU A 150 -18.51 13.60 0.07
C LEU A 150 -19.89 13.02 -0.29
N GLU A 151 -20.80 12.88 0.68
CA GLU A 151 -22.16 12.39 0.44
C GLU A 151 -22.98 13.34 -0.44
N ASP A 152 -22.85 14.64 -0.24
CA ASP A 152 -23.60 15.67 -1.00
C ASP A 152 -23.05 15.87 -2.43
N TYR A 153 -21.74 15.77 -2.64
CA TYR A 153 -21.08 16.25 -3.86
C TYR A 153 -20.47 15.16 -4.73
N TYR A 154 -20.01 14.05 -4.16
CA TYR A 154 -19.24 13.06 -4.92
C TYR A 154 -20.02 12.44 -6.09
N ALA A 155 -21.33 12.31 -5.96
CA ALA A 155 -22.18 11.79 -7.02
C ALA A 155 -22.36 12.78 -8.19
N ALA A 156 -22.26 14.09 -7.90
CA ALA A 156 -22.45 15.16 -8.88
C ALA A 156 -21.18 15.49 -9.68
N PHE A 157 -19.99 15.16 -9.15
CA PHE A 157 -18.70 15.51 -9.76
C PHE A 157 -17.92 14.23 -10.15
N PRO A 158 -17.96 13.80 -11.42
CA PRO A 158 -17.26 12.62 -11.90
C PRO A 158 -15.73 12.85 -12.05
N SER A 159 -15.26 14.08 -11.92
CA SER A 159 -13.85 14.47 -12.09
C SER A 159 -13.31 15.13 -10.83
N GLY A 160 -11.97 15.05 -10.67
CA GLY A 160 -11.27 15.61 -9.53
C GLY A 160 -10.44 14.57 -8.79
N TYR A 161 -9.87 14.97 -7.67
CA TYR A 161 -9.03 14.09 -6.87
C TYR A 161 -9.29 14.25 -5.37
N LEU A 162 -8.88 13.22 -4.64
CA LEU A 162 -8.71 13.25 -3.20
C LEU A 162 -7.24 12.94 -2.88
N LEU A 163 -6.59 13.79 -2.10
CA LEU A 163 -5.23 13.59 -1.58
C LEU A 163 -5.32 13.41 -0.06
N ARG A 164 -5.06 12.18 0.42
CA ARG A 164 -4.91 11.88 1.85
C ARG A 164 -3.44 11.97 2.22
N LEU A 165 -3.14 12.74 3.24
CA LEU A 165 -1.80 13.00 3.77
C LEU A 165 -1.67 12.45 5.18
N GLY A 166 -0.52 11.91 5.53
CA GLY A 166 -0.22 11.47 6.90
C GLY A 166 1.23 11.77 7.26
N LEU A 167 1.45 12.28 8.46
CA LEU A 167 2.80 12.46 8.98
C LEU A 167 3.46 11.09 9.18
N ASP A 168 4.71 11.02 8.83
CA ASP A 168 5.50 9.81 9.03
C ASP A 168 6.04 9.79 10.47
N ASP A 169 5.91 8.62 11.12
CA ASP A 169 6.43 8.36 12.47
C ASP A 169 5.90 9.29 13.57
N PHE A 170 4.70 9.85 13.39
CA PHE A 170 4.10 10.80 14.34
C PHE A 170 3.95 10.21 15.75
N LYS A 171 3.72 8.91 15.86
CA LYS A 171 3.67 8.22 17.15
C LYS A 171 4.98 8.32 17.90
N GLU A 172 6.12 8.15 17.22
CA GLU A 172 7.46 8.27 17.83
C GLU A 172 7.74 9.70 18.31
N ILE A 173 7.22 10.71 17.59
CA ILE A 173 7.29 12.11 18.01
C ILE A 173 6.59 12.29 19.36
N ASN A 174 5.36 11.78 19.49
CA ASN A 174 4.60 11.85 20.73
C ASN A 174 5.26 11.08 21.88
N GLU A 175 5.80 9.90 21.61
CA GLU A 175 6.50 9.08 22.62
C GLU A 175 7.78 9.75 23.13
N LYS A 176 8.51 10.43 22.25
CA LYS A 176 9.80 11.05 22.59
C LYS A 176 9.68 12.44 23.20
N PHE A 177 8.73 13.26 22.71
CA PHE A 177 8.65 14.68 23.05
C PHE A 177 7.35 15.08 23.78
N GLY A 178 6.42 14.15 23.93
CA GLY A 178 5.12 14.39 24.54
C GLY A 178 4.04 14.89 23.58
N THR A 179 2.80 14.80 24.02
CA THR A 179 1.61 15.13 23.20
C THR A 179 1.50 16.61 22.86
N GLU A 180 1.93 17.52 23.77
CA GLU A 180 1.92 18.97 23.49
C GLU A 180 2.84 19.36 22.32
N TYR A 181 3.99 18.67 22.20
CA TYR A 181 4.88 18.84 21.05
C TYR A 181 4.25 18.30 19.76
N GLY A 182 3.60 17.14 19.82
CA GLY A 182 2.86 16.57 18.70
C GLY A 182 1.74 17.50 18.23
N ASP A 183 0.96 18.07 19.13
CA ASP A 183 -0.10 19.04 18.82
C ASP A 183 0.46 20.29 18.11
N MET A 184 1.61 20.78 18.54
CA MET A 184 2.32 21.87 17.88
C MET A 184 2.73 21.47 16.45
N VAL A 185 3.29 20.28 16.25
CA VAL A 185 3.65 19.75 14.93
C VAL A 185 2.43 19.65 14.03
N LEU A 186 1.31 19.10 14.52
CA LEU A 186 0.04 19.01 13.78
C LEU A 186 -0.46 20.38 13.33
N LYS A 187 -0.51 21.33 14.27
CA LYS A 187 -0.95 22.71 13.96
C LYS A 187 -0.09 23.38 12.89
N LYS A 188 1.22 23.17 12.95
CA LYS A 188 2.16 23.74 11.97
C LYS A 188 2.05 23.04 10.62
N THR A 189 1.88 21.72 10.59
CA THR A 189 1.61 20.96 9.39
C THR A 189 0.32 21.44 8.73
N ALA A 190 -0.76 21.61 9.48
CA ALA A 190 -2.02 22.17 8.99
C ALA A 190 -1.84 23.55 8.35
N GLN A 191 -1.04 24.43 8.97
CA GLN A 191 -0.71 25.75 8.42
C GLN A 191 0.09 25.66 7.12
N CYS A 192 1.11 24.77 7.06
CA CYS A 192 1.87 24.54 5.83
C CYS A 192 0.99 24.03 4.69
N ILE A 193 0.13 23.04 4.96
CA ILE A 193 -0.81 22.52 3.95
C ILE A 193 -1.77 23.63 3.48
N SER A 194 -2.36 24.37 4.43
CA SER A 194 -3.30 25.46 4.11
C SER A 194 -2.68 26.55 3.23
N SER A 195 -1.38 26.81 3.37
CA SER A 195 -0.67 27.79 2.53
C SER A 195 -0.42 27.30 1.10
N CYS A 196 -0.53 26.00 0.86
CA CYS A 196 -0.28 25.37 -0.44
C CYS A 196 -1.54 25.15 -1.27
N ILE A 197 -2.73 25.12 -0.65
CA ILE A 197 -3.99 24.87 -1.36
C ILE A 197 -4.49 26.11 -2.11
N LYS A 198 -5.20 25.85 -3.21
CA LYS A 198 -5.83 26.89 -4.04
C LYS A 198 -7.28 27.11 -3.59
N PRO A 199 -7.90 28.28 -3.95
CA PRO A 199 -9.34 28.46 -3.82
C PRO A 199 -10.11 27.32 -4.51
N GLY A 200 -11.12 26.77 -3.83
CA GLY A 200 -11.90 25.62 -4.32
C GLY A 200 -11.39 24.26 -3.85
N GLN A 201 -10.18 24.16 -3.34
CA GLN A 201 -9.67 22.96 -2.68
C GLN A 201 -10.05 22.98 -1.20
N MET A 202 -10.65 21.89 -0.71
CA MET A 202 -11.10 21.77 0.67
C MET A 202 -10.12 20.92 1.47
N LEU A 203 -9.72 21.40 2.65
CA LEU A 203 -8.80 20.71 3.56
C LEU A 203 -9.53 20.29 4.83
N TYR A 204 -9.39 19.03 5.18
CA TYR A 204 -9.96 18.42 6.38
C TYR A 204 -8.90 17.74 7.22
N TRP A 205 -9.04 17.78 8.53
CA TRP A 205 -8.34 16.92 9.47
C TRP A 205 -9.24 15.73 9.83
N ILE A 206 -8.72 14.51 9.77
CA ILE A 206 -9.56 13.32 9.95
C ILE A 206 -9.33 12.73 11.34
N VAL A 207 -8.17 12.15 11.55
CA VAL A 207 -7.82 11.45 12.78
C VAL A 207 -6.31 11.50 13.00
N ALA A 208 -5.88 11.65 14.23
CA ALA A 208 -4.47 11.65 14.64
C ALA A 208 -3.58 12.60 13.78
N ASP A 209 -2.80 12.07 12.86
CA ASP A 209 -1.83 12.76 12.03
C ASP A 209 -2.26 12.90 10.55
N GLU A 210 -3.54 12.65 10.24
CA GLU A 210 -4.00 12.55 8.86
C GLU A 210 -4.88 13.72 8.42
N PHE A 211 -4.61 14.19 7.20
CA PHE A 211 -5.33 15.27 6.54
C PHE A 211 -5.87 14.79 5.19
N VAL A 212 -6.98 15.35 4.74
CA VAL A 212 -7.55 15.10 3.42
C VAL A 212 -7.77 16.41 2.68
N ILE A 213 -7.27 16.47 1.45
CA ILE A 213 -7.56 17.54 0.51
C ILE A 213 -8.46 16.97 -0.58
N VAL A 214 -9.53 17.70 -0.89
CA VAL A 214 -10.48 17.34 -1.94
C VAL A 214 -10.56 18.47 -2.96
N ASP A 215 -10.45 18.10 -4.24
CA ASP A 215 -10.65 19.01 -5.36
C ASP A 215 -11.59 18.33 -6.38
N PHE A 216 -12.88 18.70 -6.35
CA PHE A 216 -13.89 18.21 -7.28
C PHE A 216 -14.24 19.22 -8.37
N MET A 217 -13.52 20.33 -8.44
CA MET A 217 -13.76 21.42 -9.42
C MET A 217 -12.95 21.22 -10.72
N GLY A 218 -12.64 19.95 -11.07
CA GLY A 218 -11.92 19.62 -12.30
C GLY A 218 -10.41 19.44 -12.12
N GLY A 219 -9.94 19.32 -10.87
CA GLY A 219 -8.53 19.03 -10.58
C GLY A 219 -8.08 17.67 -11.16
N THR A 220 -6.84 17.62 -11.62
CA THR A 220 -6.23 16.42 -12.22
C THR A 220 -5.31 15.71 -11.23
N VAL A 221 -4.99 14.43 -11.50
CA VAL A 221 -4.00 13.67 -10.72
C VAL A 221 -2.62 14.33 -10.75
N ASP A 222 -2.22 14.92 -11.88
CA ASP A 222 -0.95 15.64 -11.99
C ASP A 222 -0.92 16.88 -11.09
N GLU A 223 -2.05 17.58 -10.94
CA GLU A 223 -2.17 18.70 -10.00
C GLU A 223 -2.10 18.22 -8.55
N ALA A 224 -2.69 17.07 -8.22
CA ALA A 224 -2.55 16.44 -6.90
C ALA A 224 -1.10 16.07 -6.59
N CYS A 225 -0.38 15.49 -7.57
CA CYS A 225 1.05 15.19 -7.46
C CYS A 225 1.88 16.46 -7.22
N ALA A 226 1.62 17.50 -8.01
CA ALA A 226 2.30 18.80 -7.87
C ALA A 226 1.99 19.47 -6.52
N LEU A 227 0.75 19.35 -6.04
CA LEU A 227 0.34 19.85 -4.73
C LEU A 227 1.10 19.12 -3.61
N TYR A 228 1.15 17.79 -3.66
CA TYR A 228 1.92 16.99 -2.69
C TYR A 228 3.39 17.40 -2.66
N VAL A 229 4.04 17.53 -3.83
CA VAL A 229 5.45 17.94 -3.91
C VAL A 229 5.66 19.33 -3.27
N ARG A 230 4.76 20.26 -3.51
CA ARG A 230 4.80 21.60 -2.92
C ARG A 230 4.62 21.56 -1.40
N ILE A 231 3.66 20.78 -0.89
CA ILE A 231 3.44 20.60 0.56
C ILE A 231 4.68 20.01 1.21
N ARG A 232 5.25 18.95 0.62
CA ARG A 232 6.47 18.31 1.12
C ARG A 232 7.65 19.28 1.20
N GLN A 233 7.87 20.07 0.15
CA GLN A 233 8.93 21.08 0.11
C GLN A 233 8.72 22.17 1.16
N GLN A 234 7.48 22.67 1.29
CA GLN A 234 7.14 23.70 2.29
C GLN A 234 7.34 23.18 3.72
N LEU A 235 6.96 21.92 3.98
CA LEU A 235 7.15 21.30 5.27
C LEU A 235 8.63 21.10 5.58
N GLN A 236 9.42 20.65 4.63
CA GLN A 236 10.87 20.50 4.77
C GLN A 236 11.54 21.84 5.08
N GLN A 237 11.24 22.89 4.33
CA GLN A 237 11.74 24.24 4.60
C GLN A 237 11.36 24.74 6.00
N PHE A 238 10.14 24.43 6.43
CA PHE A 238 9.66 24.79 7.76
C PHE A 238 10.45 24.07 8.86
N VAL A 239 10.71 22.76 8.72
CA VAL A 239 11.51 21.96 9.66
C VAL A 239 12.93 22.50 9.75
N GLU A 240 13.57 22.78 8.62
CA GLU A 240 14.93 23.29 8.54
C GLU A 240 15.06 24.70 9.17
N ALA A 241 14.12 25.60 8.85
CA ALA A 241 14.15 26.99 9.32
C ALA A 241 13.95 27.13 10.83
N ASN A 242 13.26 26.19 11.47
CA ASN A 242 12.96 26.25 12.90
C ASN A 242 13.86 25.36 13.76
N HIS A 243 14.85 24.69 13.17
CA HIS A 243 15.81 23.82 13.85
C HIS A 243 15.15 22.80 14.80
N TYR A 244 14.06 22.16 14.33
CA TYR A 244 13.39 21.13 15.12
C TYR A 244 14.35 19.96 15.38
N GLU A 245 14.33 19.45 16.61
CA GLU A 245 15.18 18.31 17.02
C GLU A 245 14.81 17.02 16.28
N VAL A 246 13.65 16.98 15.64
CA VAL A 246 13.16 15.84 14.86
C VAL A 246 12.82 16.27 13.44
N VAL A 247 13.40 15.57 12.49
CA VAL A 247 13.00 15.66 11.08
C VAL A 247 11.78 14.78 10.89
N PHE A 248 10.63 15.38 10.65
CA PHE A 248 9.41 14.66 10.29
C PHE A 248 9.06 14.89 8.83
N THR A 249 8.53 13.87 8.20
CA THR A 249 8.14 13.86 6.80
C THR A 249 6.65 13.59 6.63
N ILE A 250 6.17 13.69 5.42
CA ILE A 250 4.75 13.47 5.11
C ILE A 250 4.61 12.54 3.91
N SER A 251 3.74 11.55 4.04
CA SER A 251 3.37 10.65 2.94
C SER A 251 1.99 11.00 2.39
N GLY A 252 1.71 10.67 1.13
CA GLY A 252 0.46 10.98 0.45
C GLY A 252 -0.15 9.81 -0.30
N GLY A 253 -1.48 9.65 -0.20
CA GLY A 253 -2.29 8.76 -1.04
C GLY A 253 -3.18 9.58 -1.95
N ILE A 254 -3.08 9.40 -3.28
CA ILE A 254 -3.83 10.16 -4.28
C ILE A 254 -4.88 9.25 -4.92
N LEU A 255 -6.14 9.69 -4.90
CA LEU A 255 -7.24 9.07 -5.61
C LEU A 255 -7.69 9.97 -6.75
N ASN A 256 -7.79 9.41 -7.95
CA ASN A 256 -8.58 10.00 -9.02
C ASN A 256 -10.06 9.60 -8.84
N CYS A 257 -10.95 10.57 -8.78
CA CYS A 257 -12.38 10.30 -8.58
C CYS A 257 -13.02 9.47 -9.70
N ALA A 258 -12.45 9.53 -10.92
CA ALA A 258 -12.90 8.73 -12.05
C ALA A 258 -12.64 7.22 -11.90
N ASP A 259 -11.62 6.85 -11.11
CA ASP A 259 -11.21 5.44 -10.94
C ASP A 259 -11.93 4.76 -9.77
N VAL A 260 -12.81 5.47 -9.07
CA VAL A 260 -13.55 4.93 -7.92
C VAL A 260 -14.89 4.39 -8.37
N TRP A 261 -15.06 3.06 -8.31
CA TRP A 261 -16.27 2.36 -8.77
C TRP A 261 -17.46 2.47 -7.83
N GLU A 262 -17.23 2.50 -6.50
CA GLU A 262 -18.26 2.66 -5.48
C GLU A 262 -18.08 4.00 -4.76
N LYS A 263 -19.01 4.91 -5.00
CA LYS A 263 -18.97 6.29 -4.52
C LYS A 263 -19.57 6.46 -3.12
N SER A 264 -19.27 5.55 -2.20
CA SER A 264 -19.61 5.68 -0.80
C SER A 264 -18.46 6.31 0.00
N TYR A 265 -18.80 7.09 1.03
CA TYR A 265 -17.80 7.64 1.97
C TYR A 265 -16.87 6.56 2.50
N SER A 266 -17.44 5.43 2.96
CA SER A 266 -16.68 4.33 3.53
C SER A 266 -15.66 3.74 2.55
N ASN A 267 -16.05 3.56 1.28
CA ASN A 267 -15.16 3.02 0.27
C ASN A 267 -14.05 4.02 -0.10
N ILE A 268 -14.38 5.30 -0.28
CA ILE A 268 -13.41 6.35 -0.59
C ILE A 268 -12.35 6.45 0.51
N MET A 269 -12.78 6.46 1.77
CA MET A 269 -11.86 6.53 2.91
C MET A 269 -10.96 5.30 2.98
N LYS A 270 -11.49 4.11 2.74
CA LYS A 270 -10.75 2.84 2.75
C LYS A 270 -9.69 2.78 1.65
N ILE A 271 -10.03 3.17 0.42
CA ILE A 271 -9.07 3.15 -0.69
C ILE A 271 -8.03 4.28 -0.59
N SER A 272 -8.40 5.45 -0.05
CA SER A 272 -7.44 6.52 0.21
C SER A 272 -6.45 6.15 1.31
N GLU A 273 -6.90 5.45 2.34
CA GLU A 273 -6.04 4.90 3.39
C GLU A 273 -5.08 3.84 2.82
N PHE A 274 -5.57 2.97 1.94
CA PHE A 274 -4.73 2.01 1.24
C PHE A 274 -3.63 2.73 0.46
N ALA A 275 -3.95 3.75 -0.35
CA ALA A 275 -2.98 4.50 -1.13
C ALA A 275 -1.92 5.19 -0.24
N LEU A 276 -2.33 5.79 0.89
CA LEU A 276 -1.42 6.37 1.87
C LEU A 276 -0.49 5.32 2.50
N ASN A 277 -1.05 4.18 2.89
CA ASN A 277 -0.28 3.09 3.49
C ASN A 277 0.74 2.50 2.52
N GLU A 278 0.42 2.41 1.22
CA GLU A 278 1.39 2.01 0.20
C GLU A 278 2.55 3.02 0.07
N ALA A 279 2.27 4.33 0.13
CA ALA A 279 3.33 5.33 0.17
C ALA A 279 4.25 5.17 1.41
N LYS A 280 3.66 4.93 2.59
CA LYS A 280 4.41 4.69 3.83
C LYS A 280 5.24 3.39 3.77
N ARG A 281 4.71 2.30 3.21
CA ARG A 281 5.43 1.01 3.03
C ARG A 281 6.61 1.12 2.07
N ASN A 282 6.43 1.87 0.98
CA ASN A 282 7.44 2.03 -0.06
C ASN A 282 8.57 2.99 0.31
N GLY A 283 8.72 3.33 1.60
CA GLY A 283 9.85 4.08 2.15
C GLY A 283 9.52 5.49 2.61
N LYS A 284 8.22 5.82 2.85
CA LYS A 284 7.77 7.10 3.40
C LYS A 284 8.20 8.32 2.57
N ASN A 285 7.85 9.54 2.97
CA ASN A 285 8.21 10.80 2.32
C ASN A 285 7.96 10.83 0.81
N ARG A 286 6.88 10.17 0.37
CA ARG A 286 6.45 10.05 -1.03
C ARG A 286 4.94 9.97 -1.14
N TYR A 287 4.44 10.04 -2.36
CA TYR A 287 3.04 9.72 -2.63
C TYR A 287 2.89 8.42 -3.38
N ASN A 288 1.70 7.84 -3.29
CA ASN A 288 1.24 6.73 -4.11
C ASN A 288 -0.10 7.10 -4.75
N ILE A 289 -0.23 6.80 -6.05
CA ILE A 289 -1.49 6.98 -6.78
C ILE A 289 -2.24 5.65 -6.69
N PHE A 290 -3.49 5.71 -6.27
CA PHE A 290 -4.35 4.55 -6.22
C PHE A 290 -4.56 3.95 -7.60
N THR A 291 -4.40 2.62 -7.71
CA THR A 291 -4.85 1.84 -8.86
C THR A 291 -5.74 0.69 -8.39
N SER A 292 -6.78 0.38 -9.15
CA SER A 292 -7.68 -0.76 -8.84
C SER A 292 -6.92 -2.08 -8.77
N LYS A 293 -5.93 -2.25 -9.66
CA LYS A 293 -5.10 -3.46 -9.72
C LYS A 293 -4.28 -3.67 -8.43
N ASP A 294 -3.65 -2.62 -7.91
CA ASP A 294 -2.86 -2.72 -6.66
C ASP A 294 -3.77 -3.04 -5.48
N TYR A 295 -4.97 -2.47 -5.47
CA TYR A 295 -5.95 -2.74 -4.43
C TYR A 295 -6.50 -4.18 -4.50
N GLU A 296 -6.77 -4.69 -5.70
CA GLU A 296 -7.14 -6.10 -5.91
C GLU A 296 -6.04 -7.05 -5.43
N ASN A 297 -4.78 -6.76 -5.77
CA ASN A 297 -3.62 -7.52 -5.27
C ASN A 297 -3.53 -7.48 -3.74
N PHE A 298 -3.76 -6.33 -3.13
CA PHE A 298 -3.78 -6.19 -1.68
C PHE A 298 -4.91 -7.00 -1.02
N LEU A 299 -6.11 -6.97 -1.58
CA LEU A 299 -7.23 -7.77 -1.08
C LEU A 299 -6.96 -9.27 -1.24
N ARG A 300 -6.40 -9.68 -2.39
CA ARG A 300 -6.01 -11.05 -2.63
C ARG A 300 -4.95 -11.52 -1.63
N LYS A 301 -3.92 -10.70 -1.39
CA LYS A 301 -2.90 -10.99 -0.38
C LYS A 301 -3.51 -11.15 1.03
N LYS A 302 -4.44 -10.28 1.42
CA LYS A 302 -5.18 -10.41 2.70
C LYS A 302 -5.99 -11.70 2.78
N GLN A 303 -6.67 -12.06 1.69
CA GLN A 303 -7.45 -13.29 1.61
C GLN A 303 -6.54 -14.52 1.77
N ILE A 304 -5.45 -14.59 1.00
CA ILE A 304 -4.46 -15.67 1.10
C ILE A 304 -3.87 -15.75 2.50
N THR A 305 -3.50 -14.62 3.11
CA THR A 305 -2.99 -14.58 4.50
C THR A 305 -3.97 -15.22 5.48
N LYS A 306 -5.26 -14.90 5.36
CA LYS A 306 -6.31 -15.48 6.21
C LYS A 306 -6.42 -16.99 6.02
N ILE A 307 -6.45 -17.44 4.76
CA ILE A 307 -6.56 -18.85 4.40
C ILE A 307 -5.35 -19.63 4.92
N LEU A 308 -4.13 -19.15 4.67
CA LEU A 308 -2.88 -19.79 5.14
C LEU A 308 -2.87 -19.95 6.67
N ARG A 309 -3.28 -18.91 7.41
CA ARG A 309 -3.37 -18.98 8.87
C ARG A 309 -4.35 -20.03 9.34
N GLN A 310 -5.53 -20.10 8.73
CA GLN A 310 -6.54 -21.11 9.06
C GLN A 310 -6.05 -22.51 8.71
N SER A 311 -5.43 -22.70 7.55
CA SER A 311 -4.88 -23.97 7.10
C SER A 311 -3.81 -24.52 8.06
N ILE A 312 -2.89 -23.66 8.53
CA ILE A 312 -1.87 -24.06 9.51
C ILE A 312 -2.50 -24.49 10.83
N LEU A 313 -3.53 -23.77 11.31
CA LEU A 313 -4.28 -24.14 12.51
C LEU A 313 -5.06 -25.45 12.32
N ASN A 314 -5.52 -25.76 11.12
CA ASN A 314 -6.22 -26.97 10.74
C ASN A 314 -5.25 -28.08 10.27
N HIS A 315 -4.13 -28.26 10.94
CA HIS A 315 -3.16 -29.31 10.65
C HIS A 315 -2.59 -29.28 9.22
N PHE A 316 -2.36 -28.07 8.68
CA PHE A 316 -1.80 -27.83 7.35
C PHE A 316 -2.68 -28.34 6.20
N GLU A 317 -4.00 -28.30 6.38
CA GLU A 317 -4.94 -28.63 5.32
C GLU A 317 -4.65 -27.80 4.06
N GLY A 318 -4.55 -28.47 2.90
CA GLY A 318 -4.21 -27.86 1.61
C GLY A 318 -2.72 -27.69 1.34
N PHE A 319 -1.83 -27.87 2.32
CA PHE A 319 -0.40 -27.94 2.07
C PHE A 319 0.00 -29.34 1.59
N GLU A 320 0.86 -29.38 0.56
CA GLU A 320 1.38 -30.61 -0.04
C GLU A 320 2.89 -30.51 -0.24
N ALA A 321 3.59 -31.63 -0.01
CA ALA A 321 5.01 -31.76 -0.34
C ALA A 321 5.16 -32.41 -1.72
N TYR A 322 5.78 -31.66 -2.64
CA TYR A 322 6.17 -32.15 -3.96
C TYR A 322 7.66 -32.39 -4.00
N PHE A 323 8.10 -33.30 -4.85
CA PHE A 323 9.49 -33.71 -4.99
C PHE A 323 9.89 -33.53 -6.44
N GLN A 324 10.99 -32.79 -6.67
CA GLN A 324 11.59 -32.65 -7.99
C GLN A 324 12.91 -33.41 -8.04
N PRO A 325 13.12 -34.30 -9.03
CA PRO A 325 14.32 -35.12 -9.09
C PRO A 325 15.57 -34.31 -9.44
N LEU A 326 16.68 -34.64 -8.78
CA LEU A 326 18.04 -34.23 -9.13
C LEU A 326 18.82 -35.44 -9.62
N PHE A 327 19.61 -35.25 -10.68
CA PHE A 327 20.39 -36.31 -11.30
C PHE A 327 21.88 -35.98 -11.27
N HIS A 328 22.73 -36.98 -11.18
CA HIS A 328 24.13 -36.84 -11.52
C HIS A 328 24.25 -36.47 -13.00
N ALA A 329 25.02 -35.42 -13.32
CA ALA A 329 25.16 -34.96 -14.70
C ALA A 329 26.00 -35.89 -15.56
N GLU A 330 26.90 -36.68 -14.97
CA GLU A 330 27.81 -37.60 -15.67
C GLU A 330 27.07 -38.80 -16.27
N ASP A 331 26.25 -39.47 -15.48
CA ASP A 331 25.63 -40.75 -15.83
C ASP A 331 24.09 -40.74 -15.83
N ASN A 332 23.49 -39.60 -15.52
CA ASN A 332 22.05 -39.43 -15.37
C ASN A 332 21.42 -40.42 -14.36
N THR A 333 22.16 -40.79 -13.31
CA THR A 333 21.57 -41.55 -12.19
C THR A 333 20.90 -40.62 -11.19
N LEU A 334 19.83 -41.11 -10.56
CA LEU A 334 19.09 -40.33 -9.59
C LEU A 334 19.92 -40.05 -8.34
N TYR A 335 20.25 -38.78 -8.10
CA TYR A 335 21.01 -38.30 -6.95
C TYR A 335 20.14 -38.03 -5.72
N GLY A 336 19.04 -37.33 -5.91
CA GLY A 336 18.17 -36.89 -4.83
C GLY A 336 16.88 -36.24 -5.31
N ALA A 337 16.25 -35.54 -4.40
CA ALA A 337 15.09 -34.71 -4.73
C ALA A 337 15.09 -33.42 -3.92
N GLU A 338 14.69 -32.35 -4.56
CA GLU A 338 14.31 -31.10 -3.90
C GLU A 338 12.86 -31.19 -3.45
N THR A 339 12.61 -30.81 -2.17
CA THR A 339 11.28 -30.79 -1.60
C THR A 339 10.67 -29.42 -1.72
N LEU A 340 9.58 -29.32 -2.43
CA LEU A 340 8.92 -28.08 -2.81
C LEU A 340 7.52 -28.01 -2.19
N MET A 341 7.25 -26.95 -1.44
CA MET A 341 5.93 -26.71 -0.85
C MET A 341 4.93 -26.32 -1.94
N ARG A 342 3.73 -26.91 -1.87
CA ARG A 342 2.56 -26.52 -2.70
C ARG A 342 1.41 -26.23 -1.78
N PHE A 343 0.53 -25.37 -2.23
CA PHE A 343 -0.66 -25.01 -1.48
C PHE A 343 -1.89 -24.88 -2.38
N HIS A 344 -2.97 -25.53 -2.00
CA HIS A 344 -4.26 -25.38 -2.67
C HIS A 344 -5.38 -25.19 -1.64
N CYS A 345 -6.42 -24.46 -2.01
CA CYS A 345 -7.61 -24.28 -1.19
C CYS A 345 -8.88 -24.28 -2.06
N ALA A 346 -10.02 -24.51 -1.42
CA ALA A 346 -11.30 -24.61 -2.13
C ALA A 346 -11.69 -23.28 -2.80
N GLU A 347 -11.36 -22.15 -2.18
CA GLU A 347 -11.79 -20.82 -2.66
C GLU A 347 -10.97 -20.30 -3.84
N LEU A 348 -9.65 -20.55 -3.86
CA LEU A 348 -8.73 -19.96 -4.84
C LEU A 348 -8.02 -21.01 -5.73
N GLY A 349 -8.27 -22.31 -5.49
CA GLY A 349 -7.56 -23.37 -6.17
C GLY A 349 -6.09 -23.48 -5.79
N MET A 350 -5.22 -23.81 -6.75
CA MET A 350 -3.77 -23.88 -6.56
C MET A 350 -3.19 -22.47 -6.52
N ILE A 351 -2.49 -22.14 -5.45
CA ILE A 351 -1.79 -20.86 -5.28
C ILE A 351 -0.29 -21.07 -5.57
N SER A 352 0.28 -20.19 -6.38
CA SER A 352 1.70 -20.27 -6.76
C SER A 352 2.62 -20.08 -5.55
N PRO A 353 3.72 -20.85 -5.43
CA PRO A 353 4.76 -20.60 -4.43
C PRO A 353 5.29 -19.16 -4.45
N ALA A 354 5.47 -18.56 -5.61
CA ALA A 354 5.87 -17.17 -5.76
C ALA A 354 4.86 -16.16 -5.17
N GLU A 355 3.61 -16.60 -4.92
CA GLU A 355 2.59 -15.76 -4.30
C GLU A 355 2.48 -16.02 -2.79
N PHE A 356 2.44 -17.31 -2.36
CA PHE A 356 2.17 -17.59 -0.94
C PHE A 356 3.42 -17.65 -0.06
N ILE A 357 4.59 -18.01 -0.57
CA ILE A 357 5.83 -18.06 0.23
C ILE A 357 6.20 -16.68 0.79
N PRO A 358 6.23 -15.59 0.00
CA PRO A 358 6.47 -14.25 0.53
C PRO A 358 5.46 -13.83 1.60
N ILE A 359 4.19 -14.25 1.48
CA ILE A 359 3.16 -13.99 2.49
C ILE A 359 3.45 -14.75 3.79
N LEU A 360 3.87 -16.02 3.70
CA LEU A 360 4.29 -16.79 4.88
C LEU A 360 5.49 -16.13 5.58
N GLU A 361 6.45 -15.62 4.83
CA GLU A 361 7.63 -14.94 5.36
C GLU A 361 7.29 -13.63 6.06
N GLU A 362 6.57 -12.73 5.40
CA GLU A 362 6.15 -11.45 5.98
C GLU A 362 5.34 -11.61 7.26
N THR A 363 4.50 -12.63 7.31
CA THR A 363 3.61 -12.89 8.44
C THR A 363 4.25 -13.76 9.54
N GLY A 364 5.45 -14.30 9.31
CA GLY A 364 6.11 -15.25 10.19
C GLY A 364 5.49 -16.66 10.17
N LEU A 365 4.46 -16.89 9.36
CA LEU A 365 3.85 -18.21 9.19
C LEU A 365 4.77 -19.21 8.49
N ILE A 366 5.84 -18.75 7.87
CA ILE A 366 6.88 -19.62 7.28
C ILE A 366 7.54 -20.51 8.34
N ILE A 367 7.59 -20.11 9.61
CA ILE A 367 8.19 -20.91 10.68
C ILE A 367 7.41 -22.23 10.89
N PRO A 368 6.11 -22.24 11.22
CA PRO A 368 5.36 -23.49 11.34
C PRO A 368 5.24 -24.24 10.00
N ALA A 369 5.09 -23.54 8.86
CA ALA A 369 5.01 -24.17 7.55
C ALA A 369 6.34 -24.85 7.15
N GLY A 370 7.48 -24.23 7.44
CA GLY A 370 8.80 -24.78 7.20
C GLY A 370 9.10 -26.00 8.07
N ARG A 371 8.68 -26.00 9.34
CA ARG A 371 8.77 -27.21 10.19
C ARG A 371 7.94 -28.36 9.59
N TRP A 372 6.76 -28.07 9.09
CA TRP A 372 5.90 -29.07 8.49
C TRP A 372 6.53 -29.67 7.23
N ILE A 373 6.99 -28.85 6.28
CA ILE A 373 7.57 -29.34 5.02
C ILE A 373 8.87 -30.13 5.26
N MET A 374 9.71 -29.68 6.20
CA MET A 374 10.93 -30.41 6.61
C MET A 374 10.61 -31.81 7.11
N ARG A 375 9.61 -31.97 7.96
CA ARG A 375 9.17 -33.28 8.47
C ARG A 375 8.63 -34.17 7.34
N GLN A 376 7.87 -33.60 6.39
CA GLN A 376 7.41 -34.33 5.20
C GLN A 376 8.59 -34.80 4.34
N ALA A 377 9.56 -33.93 4.11
CA ALA A 377 10.76 -34.24 3.36
C ALA A 377 11.54 -35.39 3.96
N LEU A 378 11.83 -35.33 5.27
CA LEU A 378 12.60 -36.36 5.97
C LEU A 378 11.85 -37.69 6.06
N ALA A 379 10.53 -37.65 6.32
CA ALA A 379 9.69 -38.86 6.35
C ALA A 379 9.65 -39.59 4.99
N CYS A 380 9.58 -38.84 3.89
CA CYS A 380 9.62 -39.40 2.54
C CYS A 380 11.04 -39.86 2.17
N GLY A 381 12.04 -39.05 2.48
CA GLY A 381 13.46 -39.37 2.25
C GLY A 381 13.86 -40.68 2.91
N LYS A 382 13.48 -40.89 4.19
CA LYS A 382 13.73 -42.17 4.89
C LYS A 382 13.15 -43.38 4.16
N LYS A 383 11.96 -43.24 3.57
CA LYS A 383 11.34 -44.32 2.79
C LYS A 383 12.13 -44.61 1.52
N ILE A 384 12.60 -43.58 0.82
CA ILE A 384 13.39 -43.72 -0.40
C ILE A 384 14.77 -44.33 -0.10
N GLN A 385 15.41 -43.91 0.98
CA GLN A 385 16.72 -44.38 1.41
C GLN A 385 16.76 -45.88 1.76
N ARG A 386 15.63 -46.53 1.99
CA ARG A 386 15.54 -47.99 2.09
C ARG A 386 15.86 -48.69 0.76
N VAL A 387 15.65 -48.00 -0.35
CA VAL A 387 15.88 -48.50 -1.71
C VAL A 387 17.19 -47.93 -2.26
N ILE A 388 17.39 -46.64 -2.07
CA ILE A 388 18.60 -45.90 -2.52
C ILE A 388 19.29 -45.30 -1.30
N PRO A 389 20.25 -46.00 -0.65
CA PRO A 389 20.79 -45.62 0.67
C PRO A 389 21.38 -44.20 0.73
N ASN A 390 21.98 -43.73 -0.36
CA ASN A 390 22.64 -42.42 -0.44
C ASN A 390 21.77 -41.32 -1.03
N PHE A 391 20.44 -41.57 -1.16
CA PHE A 391 19.52 -40.61 -1.71
C PHE A 391 19.51 -39.32 -0.90
N GLN A 392 19.68 -38.17 -1.60
CA GLN A 392 19.78 -36.86 -0.99
C GLN A 392 18.42 -36.20 -0.93
N ILE A 393 18.11 -35.54 0.19
CA ILE A 393 16.91 -34.71 0.36
C ILE A 393 17.32 -33.27 0.54
N SER A 394 16.92 -32.42 -0.42
CA SER A 394 17.08 -30.98 -0.35
C SER A 394 15.83 -30.32 0.25
N ILE A 395 16.07 -29.41 1.19
CA ILE A 395 15.02 -28.69 1.95
C ILE A 395 15.32 -27.20 1.93
N ASN A 396 14.39 -26.44 1.38
CA ASN A 396 14.45 -24.98 1.37
C ASN A 396 14.21 -24.40 2.77
N VAL A 397 15.07 -23.50 3.23
CA VAL A 397 14.96 -22.78 4.51
C VAL A 397 14.95 -21.28 4.27
N SER A 398 13.94 -20.60 4.79
CA SER A 398 13.83 -19.14 4.68
C SER A 398 14.75 -18.44 5.69
N TYR A 399 15.30 -17.29 5.30
CA TYR A 399 16.04 -16.40 6.20
C TYR A 399 15.24 -16.04 7.46
N ILE A 400 13.91 -15.86 7.34
CA ILE A 400 13.03 -15.57 8.48
C ILE A 400 13.05 -16.71 9.51
N GLN A 401 13.12 -17.98 9.07
CA GLN A 401 13.24 -19.12 9.97
C GLN A 401 14.57 -19.06 10.72
N ILE A 402 15.64 -18.72 10.03
CA ILE A 402 16.98 -18.62 10.64
C ILE A 402 16.99 -17.54 11.72
N MET A 403 16.42 -16.37 11.45
CA MET A 403 16.47 -15.22 12.34
C MET A 403 15.49 -15.29 13.51
N LYS A 404 14.35 -15.96 13.32
CA LYS A 404 13.24 -15.92 14.28
C LYS A 404 12.86 -17.26 14.91
N SER A 405 13.57 -18.35 14.57
CA SER A 405 13.37 -19.66 15.20
C SER A 405 14.69 -20.30 15.62
N ASN A 406 14.61 -21.44 16.33
CA ASN A 406 15.79 -22.23 16.66
C ASN A 406 15.98 -23.35 15.61
N ILE A 407 16.20 -22.94 14.36
CA ILE A 407 16.17 -23.81 13.20
C ILE A 407 17.17 -24.98 13.29
N ILE A 408 18.35 -24.78 13.90
CA ILE A 408 19.34 -25.87 14.09
C ILE A 408 18.75 -27.01 14.91
N SER A 409 18.28 -26.67 16.10
CA SER A 409 17.67 -27.66 17.00
C SER A 409 16.47 -28.34 16.36
N GLU A 410 15.72 -27.61 15.54
CA GLU A 410 14.56 -28.13 14.82
C GLU A 410 14.95 -29.12 13.73
N ILE A 411 16.02 -28.82 12.97
CA ILE A 411 16.59 -29.74 11.96
C ILE A 411 17.17 -30.97 12.63
N ALA A 412 18.01 -30.80 13.65
CA ALA A 412 18.63 -31.91 14.37
C ALA A 412 17.59 -32.87 14.98
N ALA A 413 16.59 -32.30 15.67
CA ALA A 413 15.50 -33.09 16.26
C ALA A 413 14.67 -33.85 15.20
N ALA A 414 14.44 -33.23 14.04
CA ALA A 414 13.70 -33.90 12.97
C ALA A 414 14.55 -35.01 12.31
N ILE A 415 15.84 -34.82 12.10
CA ILE A 415 16.74 -35.84 11.60
C ILE A 415 16.80 -37.04 12.54
N GLU A 416 16.90 -36.80 13.84
CA GLU A 416 16.88 -37.83 14.87
C GLU A 416 15.52 -38.59 14.89
N GLU A 417 14.41 -37.86 14.88
CA GLU A 417 13.05 -38.45 14.90
C GLU A 417 12.81 -39.38 13.71
N PHE A 418 13.25 -39.00 12.51
CA PHE A 418 13.06 -39.83 11.32
C PHE A 418 14.23 -40.78 11.05
N GLU A 419 15.26 -40.80 11.92
CA GLU A 419 16.45 -41.64 11.79
C GLU A 419 17.13 -41.50 10.40
N VAL A 420 17.19 -40.28 9.83
CA VAL A 420 17.84 -39.99 8.56
C VAL A 420 19.34 -39.77 8.80
N ASN A 421 20.20 -40.25 7.87
CA ASN A 421 21.60 -39.88 7.93
C ASN A 421 21.81 -38.40 7.63
N PRO A 422 22.39 -37.60 8.54
CA PRO A 422 22.64 -36.17 8.28
C PRO A 422 23.36 -35.87 6.97
N ALA A 423 24.28 -36.72 6.56
CA ALA A 423 25.04 -36.59 5.29
C ALA A 423 24.15 -36.70 4.03
N ASN A 424 22.91 -37.16 4.18
CA ASN A 424 21.92 -37.25 3.12
C ASN A 424 20.89 -36.09 3.14
N VAL A 425 21.13 -35.07 3.97
CA VAL A 425 20.28 -33.86 4.05
C VAL A 425 21.06 -32.68 3.50
N VAL A 426 20.43 -31.96 2.59
CA VAL A 426 20.92 -30.71 2.01
C VAL A 426 19.96 -29.59 2.41
N ILE A 427 20.48 -28.56 3.05
CA ILE A 427 19.72 -27.34 3.33
C ILE A 427 19.98 -26.32 2.23
N GLU A 428 18.93 -25.83 1.61
CA GLU A 428 19.00 -24.84 0.52
C GLU A 428 18.63 -23.46 1.03
N LEU A 429 19.46 -22.46 0.68
CA LEU A 429 19.30 -21.06 1.05
C LEU A 429 19.45 -20.19 -0.18
N THR A 430 18.51 -19.28 -0.40
CA THR A 430 18.61 -18.33 -1.52
C THR A 430 19.66 -17.26 -1.26
N GLU A 431 20.35 -16.81 -2.32
CA GLU A 431 21.32 -15.72 -2.28
C GLU A 431 20.73 -14.44 -1.68
N SER A 432 19.50 -14.10 -2.06
CA SER A 432 18.79 -12.89 -1.58
C SER A 432 18.50 -12.88 -0.09
N GLY A 433 18.35 -14.05 0.53
CA GLY A 433 18.16 -14.16 1.99
C GLY A 433 19.43 -13.86 2.80
N LEU A 434 20.59 -13.77 2.15
CA LEU A 434 21.90 -13.58 2.80
C LEU A 434 22.36 -12.11 2.87
N LEU A 435 21.62 -11.16 2.29
CA LEU A 435 22.02 -9.75 2.17
C LEU A 435 22.27 -9.02 3.50
N GLU A 436 21.83 -9.58 4.63
CA GLU A 436 22.10 -9.05 5.97
C GLU A 436 23.10 -9.96 6.69
N SER A 437 24.41 -9.69 6.56
CA SER A 437 25.50 -10.43 7.23
C SER A 437 25.35 -10.35 8.76
N ASP A 438 24.65 -11.29 9.35
CA ASP A 438 24.59 -11.46 10.81
C ASP A 438 25.62 -12.51 11.22
N PRO A 439 26.58 -12.21 12.15
CA PRO A 439 27.55 -13.18 12.66
C PRO A 439 26.93 -14.46 13.23
N ARG A 440 25.67 -14.39 13.67
CA ARG A 440 24.89 -15.55 14.12
C ARG A 440 24.72 -16.58 13.01
N PHE A 441 24.63 -16.12 11.76
CA PHE A 441 24.45 -16.98 10.60
C PHE A 441 25.63 -17.90 10.34
N THR A 442 26.85 -17.37 10.38
CA THR A 442 28.09 -18.16 10.18
C THR A 442 28.27 -19.19 11.29
N SER A 443 27.98 -18.83 12.55
CA SER A 443 28.04 -19.76 13.69
C SER A 443 27.02 -20.90 13.57
N LEU A 444 25.78 -20.56 13.19
CA LEU A 444 24.68 -21.48 12.96
C LEU A 444 25.03 -22.50 11.88
N TRP A 445 25.65 -22.03 10.83
CA TRP A 445 26.08 -22.83 9.70
C TRP A 445 27.19 -23.82 10.04
N GLY A 446 28.18 -23.35 10.77
CA GLY A 446 29.24 -24.22 11.29
C GLY A 446 28.74 -25.39 12.13
N SER A 447 27.66 -25.17 12.89
CA SER A 447 27.03 -26.21 13.69
C SER A 447 26.33 -27.27 12.84
N LEU A 448 25.59 -26.90 11.80
CA LEU A 448 24.96 -27.86 10.88
C LEU A 448 26.01 -28.71 10.14
N LYS A 449 27.10 -28.09 9.66
CA LYS A 449 28.20 -28.79 9.02
C LYS A 449 28.90 -29.78 9.95
N SER A 450 29.06 -29.44 11.23
CA SER A 450 29.68 -30.35 12.21
C SER A 450 28.89 -31.64 12.44
N GLU A 451 27.57 -31.60 12.18
CA GLU A 451 26.68 -32.75 12.20
C GLU A 451 26.65 -33.52 10.87
N GLY A 452 27.37 -33.06 9.85
CA GLY A 452 27.47 -33.69 8.54
C GLY A 452 26.39 -33.27 7.54
N ILE A 453 25.55 -32.28 7.89
CA ILE A 453 24.51 -31.73 7.00
C ILE A 453 25.16 -30.84 5.95
N ARG A 454 24.73 -30.94 4.70
CA ARG A 454 25.24 -30.18 3.57
C ARG A 454 24.44 -28.90 3.30
N LEU A 455 25.15 -27.90 2.74
CA LEU A 455 24.59 -26.64 2.32
C LEU A 455 24.57 -26.50 0.80
N ALA A 456 23.45 -26.03 0.26
CA ALA A 456 23.36 -25.49 -1.09
C ALA A 456 23.02 -24.00 -1.07
N LEU A 457 23.77 -23.21 -1.85
CA LEU A 457 23.34 -21.83 -2.18
C LEU A 457 22.49 -21.89 -3.44
N ASP A 458 21.25 -21.44 -3.29
CA ASP A 458 20.25 -21.47 -4.34
C ASP A 458 20.07 -20.09 -5.01
N ASP A 459 19.49 -20.08 -6.24
CA ASP A 459 19.27 -18.89 -7.08
C ASP A 459 20.56 -18.11 -7.40
N PHE A 460 21.72 -18.77 -7.42
CA PHE A 460 23.00 -18.10 -7.62
C PHE A 460 23.09 -17.47 -9.01
N GLY A 461 23.49 -16.17 -9.04
CA GLY A 461 23.60 -15.39 -10.28
C GLY A 461 22.37 -14.54 -10.62
N THR A 462 21.33 -14.53 -9.79
CA THR A 462 20.12 -13.71 -10.02
C THR A 462 20.17 -12.34 -9.35
N GLY A 463 21.09 -12.15 -8.37
CA GLY A 463 21.19 -10.96 -7.55
C GLY A 463 22.58 -10.32 -7.55
N TYR A 464 22.91 -9.67 -6.45
CA TYR A 464 24.24 -9.13 -6.19
C TYR A 464 25.13 -10.26 -5.69
N SER A 465 25.62 -11.13 -6.60
CA SER A 465 26.50 -12.26 -6.25
C SER A 465 27.71 -11.76 -5.45
N ASN A 466 27.61 -11.88 -4.13
CA ASN A 466 28.66 -11.44 -3.23
C ASN A 466 29.56 -12.64 -2.87
N PHE A 467 30.74 -12.70 -3.48
CA PHE A 467 31.76 -13.72 -3.17
C PHE A 467 32.12 -13.81 -1.68
N HIS A 468 31.77 -12.80 -0.89
CA HIS A 468 31.98 -12.82 0.54
C HIS A 468 31.23 -13.99 1.22
N TYR A 469 30.03 -14.32 0.74
CA TYR A 469 29.27 -15.45 1.28
C TYR A 469 29.88 -16.81 0.97
N LEU A 470 30.48 -16.97 -0.19
CA LEU A 470 31.25 -18.21 -0.51
C LEU A 470 32.40 -18.40 0.45
N TYR A 471 33.08 -17.31 0.83
CA TYR A 471 34.18 -17.36 1.77
C TYR A 471 33.73 -17.66 3.20
N GLU A 472 32.66 -17.02 3.65
CA GLU A 472 32.16 -17.16 5.04
C GLU A 472 31.43 -18.48 5.27
N LEU A 473 30.53 -18.85 4.38
CA LEU A 473 29.61 -19.98 4.56
C LEU A 473 30.24 -21.30 4.09
N LYS A 474 31.15 -21.26 3.12
CA LYS A 474 31.74 -22.44 2.51
C LYS A 474 30.66 -23.49 2.18
N PRO A 475 29.72 -23.19 1.28
CA PRO A 475 28.68 -24.14 0.92
C PRO A 475 29.27 -25.42 0.35
N ASP A 476 28.48 -26.46 0.19
CA ASP A 476 28.90 -27.71 -0.46
C ASP A 476 28.45 -27.74 -1.92
N ILE A 477 27.35 -27.04 -2.24
CA ILE A 477 26.74 -27.03 -3.56
C ILE A 477 26.35 -25.58 -3.93
N ILE A 478 26.59 -25.21 -5.18
CA ILE A 478 26.09 -23.99 -5.81
C ILE A 478 25.03 -24.39 -6.84
N LYS A 479 23.83 -23.86 -6.74
CA LYS A 479 22.73 -24.08 -7.70
C LYS A 479 22.56 -22.84 -8.57
N ILE A 480 22.75 -23.01 -9.87
CA ILE A 480 22.59 -21.94 -10.86
C ILE A 480 21.13 -21.87 -11.26
N ASP A 481 20.53 -20.72 -11.03
CA ASP A 481 19.12 -20.48 -11.33
C ASP A 481 18.76 -20.63 -12.81
N ARG A 482 17.53 -21.08 -13.06
CA ARG A 482 16.98 -21.24 -14.41
C ARG A 482 17.10 -19.98 -15.27
N SER A 483 16.93 -18.78 -14.70
CA SER A 483 16.98 -17.54 -15.49
C SER A 483 18.37 -17.25 -16.03
N PHE A 484 19.41 -17.62 -15.26
CA PHE A 484 20.81 -17.54 -15.71
C PHE A 484 21.11 -18.63 -16.73
N THR A 485 20.68 -19.86 -16.50
CA THR A 485 20.80 -20.99 -17.43
C THR A 485 20.19 -20.66 -18.79
N ALA A 486 18.98 -20.10 -18.81
CA ALA A 486 18.28 -19.69 -20.04
C ALA A 486 19.06 -18.60 -20.82
N LYS A 487 19.66 -17.63 -20.11
CA LYS A 487 20.53 -16.62 -20.74
C LYS A 487 21.79 -17.25 -21.33
N ALA A 488 22.45 -18.12 -20.59
CA ALA A 488 23.63 -18.84 -21.06
C ALA A 488 23.36 -19.67 -22.33
N LEU A 489 22.18 -20.26 -22.43
CA LEU A 489 21.75 -20.97 -23.64
C LEU A 489 21.45 -20.05 -24.82
N SER A 490 21.14 -18.79 -24.58
CA SER A 490 20.75 -17.83 -25.62
C SER A 490 21.91 -17.08 -26.27
N ASN A 491 23.05 -16.92 -25.61
CA ASN A 491 24.22 -16.22 -26.14
C ASN A 491 25.55 -16.76 -25.59
N GLU A 492 26.64 -16.55 -26.37
CA GLU A 492 27.97 -17.07 -26.02
C GLU A 492 28.62 -16.34 -24.83
N TYR A 493 28.33 -15.08 -24.60
CA TYR A 493 28.94 -14.35 -23.49
C TYR A 493 28.48 -14.92 -22.14
N ASP A 494 27.17 -15.10 -21.96
CA ASP A 494 26.63 -15.69 -20.73
C ASP A 494 26.98 -17.18 -20.60
N TYR A 495 27.12 -17.90 -21.73
CA TYR A 495 27.61 -19.28 -21.71
C TYR A 495 29.03 -19.36 -21.21
N ASN A 496 29.93 -18.49 -21.71
CA ASN A 496 31.31 -18.42 -21.25
C ASN A 496 31.41 -18.01 -19.78
N LEU A 497 30.52 -17.10 -19.34
CA LEU A 497 30.44 -16.74 -17.94
C LEU A 497 30.03 -17.94 -17.06
N LEU A 498 29.03 -18.71 -17.47
CA LEU A 498 28.63 -19.95 -16.79
C LEU A 498 29.78 -20.97 -16.72
N SER A 499 30.54 -21.12 -17.81
CA SER A 499 31.75 -21.99 -17.82
C SER A 499 32.79 -21.51 -16.81
N LEU A 500 33.09 -20.22 -16.76
CA LEU A 500 34.03 -19.66 -15.78
C LEU A 500 33.54 -19.82 -14.35
N MET A 501 32.21 -19.70 -14.12
CA MET A 501 31.62 -19.98 -12.80
C MET A 501 31.78 -21.45 -12.41
N SER A 502 31.62 -22.38 -13.35
CA SER A 502 31.85 -23.80 -13.11
C SER A 502 33.31 -24.09 -12.72
N ASP A 503 34.24 -23.53 -13.47
CA ASP A 503 35.68 -23.67 -13.15
C ASP A 503 35.98 -23.11 -11.75
N MET A 504 35.45 -21.96 -11.42
CA MET A 504 35.61 -21.34 -10.09
C MET A 504 35.04 -22.24 -8.98
N VAL A 505 33.83 -22.76 -9.14
CA VAL A 505 33.16 -23.63 -8.17
C VAL A 505 34.01 -24.87 -7.90
N HIS A 506 34.52 -25.52 -8.95
CA HIS A 506 35.32 -26.69 -8.81
C HIS A 506 36.73 -26.41 -8.22
N HIS A 507 37.34 -25.26 -8.52
CA HIS A 507 38.57 -24.83 -7.87
C HIS A 507 38.44 -24.56 -6.36
N LEU A 508 37.23 -24.35 -5.90
CA LEU A 508 36.90 -24.19 -4.47
C LEU A 508 36.48 -25.52 -3.81
N ASP A 509 36.62 -26.67 -4.49
CA ASP A 509 36.13 -27.99 -4.06
C ASP A 509 34.62 -28.04 -3.77
N LEU A 510 33.83 -27.19 -4.46
CA LEU A 510 32.36 -27.15 -4.37
C LEU A 510 31.73 -27.95 -5.52
N LYS A 511 30.47 -28.32 -5.36
CA LYS A 511 29.68 -28.99 -6.39
C LYS A 511 28.78 -27.98 -7.12
N LEU A 512 28.60 -28.16 -8.43
CA LEU A 512 27.77 -27.34 -9.27
C LEU A 512 26.48 -28.09 -9.64
N CYS A 513 25.31 -27.47 -9.35
CA CYS A 513 24.04 -27.90 -9.88
C CYS A 513 23.53 -26.88 -10.90
N VAL A 514 23.14 -27.34 -12.10
CA VAL A 514 22.53 -26.49 -13.12
C VAL A 514 21.01 -26.78 -13.19
N GLU A 515 20.22 -25.72 -13.05
CA GLU A 515 18.77 -25.82 -13.01
C GLU A 515 18.11 -25.36 -14.31
N GLY A 516 16.82 -25.73 -14.47
CA GLY A 516 15.96 -25.25 -15.53
C GLY A 516 16.19 -25.90 -16.89
N ILE A 517 16.80 -27.08 -16.91
CA ILE A 517 16.98 -27.86 -18.15
C ILE A 517 15.63 -28.39 -18.62
N GLU A 518 15.17 -28.01 -19.83
CA GLU A 518 13.85 -28.36 -20.35
C GLU A 518 13.91 -29.32 -21.56
N THR A 519 15.02 -29.33 -22.32
CA THR A 519 15.17 -30.14 -23.52
C THR A 519 16.47 -30.96 -23.50
N GLU A 520 16.53 -31.98 -24.36
CA GLU A 520 17.74 -32.79 -24.54
C GLU A 520 18.90 -31.99 -25.13
N GLU A 521 18.62 -31.05 -26.01
CA GLU A 521 19.61 -30.16 -26.61
C GLU A 521 20.24 -29.27 -25.54
N GLU A 522 19.44 -28.74 -24.64
CA GLU A 522 19.93 -27.95 -23.50
C GLU A 522 20.81 -28.80 -22.60
N ARG A 523 20.38 -30.01 -22.26
CA ARG A 523 21.16 -30.96 -21.45
C ARG A 523 22.52 -31.22 -22.04
N ILE A 524 22.59 -31.56 -23.35
CA ILE A 524 23.86 -31.86 -24.04
C ILE A 524 24.78 -30.63 -24.02
N ARG A 525 24.23 -29.44 -24.27
CA ARG A 525 25.00 -28.21 -24.29
C ARG A 525 25.55 -27.85 -22.89
N LEU A 526 24.73 -27.95 -21.87
CA LEU A 526 25.09 -27.62 -20.49
C LEU A 526 26.02 -28.67 -19.87
N GLN A 527 25.98 -29.92 -20.33
CA GLN A 527 26.95 -30.95 -19.92
C GLN A 527 28.40 -30.56 -20.21
N GLN A 528 28.63 -29.75 -21.27
CA GLN A 528 29.96 -29.24 -21.60
C GLN A 528 30.52 -28.24 -20.57
N VAL A 529 29.66 -27.63 -19.77
CA VAL A 529 30.04 -26.76 -18.66
C VAL A 529 30.60 -27.58 -17.49
N GLY A 530 30.32 -28.89 -17.45
CA GLY A 530 30.80 -29.81 -16.44
C GLY A 530 30.07 -29.76 -15.10
N PRO A 531 28.71 -29.62 -15.06
CA PRO A 531 28.00 -29.65 -13.78
C PRO A 531 28.14 -31.02 -13.10
N ASP A 532 28.08 -31.05 -11.77
CA ASP A 532 27.98 -32.29 -11.00
C ASP A 532 26.54 -32.83 -10.97
N TYR A 533 25.56 -31.89 -10.86
CA TYR A 533 24.16 -32.22 -10.79
C TYR A 533 23.35 -31.42 -11.81
N SER A 534 22.23 -32.01 -12.22
CA SER A 534 21.32 -31.43 -13.19
C SER A 534 19.86 -31.55 -12.70
N GLN A 535 19.09 -30.48 -12.88
CA GLN A 535 17.67 -30.40 -12.53
C GLN A 535 16.90 -29.65 -13.61
N GLY A 536 15.65 -30.06 -13.85
CA GLY A 536 14.79 -29.38 -14.77
C GLY A 536 13.63 -30.23 -15.25
N PHE A 537 12.74 -29.65 -16.04
CA PHE A 537 11.54 -30.34 -16.53
C PHE A 537 11.85 -31.47 -17.52
N PHE A 538 13.02 -31.45 -18.13
CA PHE A 538 13.52 -32.56 -18.94
C PHE A 538 13.65 -33.85 -18.12
N PHE A 539 14.16 -33.74 -16.90
CA PHE A 539 14.33 -34.91 -16.02
C PHE A 539 13.03 -35.27 -15.29
N GLY A 540 12.27 -34.26 -14.85
CA GLY A 540 11.01 -34.44 -14.16
C GLY A 540 10.45 -33.14 -13.59
N ARG A 541 9.13 -33.02 -13.64
CA ARG A 541 8.44 -31.93 -12.97
C ARG A 541 8.24 -32.27 -11.50
N PRO A 542 8.17 -31.26 -10.61
CA PRO A 542 7.78 -31.50 -9.23
C PRO A 542 6.45 -32.27 -9.16
N CYS A 543 6.42 -33.37 -8.39
CA CYS A 543 5.25 -34.21 -8.26
C CYS A 543 5.07 -34.72 -6.82
N PRO A 544 3.86 -35.17 -6.43
CA PRO A 544 3.61 -35.78 -5.11
C PRO A 544 4.46 -37.04 -4.91
N TYR A 545 4.73 -37.37 -3.61
CA TYR A 545 5.59 -38.52 -3.26
C TYR A 545 5.24 -39.83 -3.97
N LYS A 546 3.96 -40.18 -4.07
CA LYS A 546 3.55 -41.44 -4.73
C LYS A 546 4.00 -41.48 -6.19
N GLN A 547 3.77 -40.42 -6.94
CA GLN A 547 4.19 -40.33 -8.33
C GLN A 547 5.71 -40.29 -8.45
N PHE A 548 6.40 -39.55 -7.59
CA PHE A 548 7.86 -39.53 -7.55
C PHE A 548 8.46 -40.93 -7.34
N HIS A 549 7.90 -41.68 -6.39
CA HIS A 549 8.32 -43.06 -6.12
C HIS A 549 8.13 -43.97 -7.34
N ASP A 550 6.97 -43.93 -7.95
CA ASP A 550 6.62 -44.79 -9.10
C ASP A 550 7.48 -44.46 -10.33
N ASP A 551 7.74 -43.17 -10.59
CA ASP A 551 8.47 -42.71 -11.77
C ASP A 551 9.98 -42.88 -11.64
N PHE A 552 10.57 -42.69 -10.47
CA PHE A 552 12.01 -42.60 -10.28
C PHE A 552 12.59 -43.66 -9.35
N VAL A 553 11.97 -43.96 -8.20
CA VAL A 553 12.57 -44.85 -7.19
C VAL A 553 12.36 -46.32 -7.55
N ALA A 554 11.16 -46.70 -7.95
CA ALA A 554 10.84 -48.08 -8.29
C ALA A 554 11.68 -48.63 -9.44
N LYS A 555 12.07 -47.76 -10.39
CA LYS A 555 12.97 -48.13 -11.52
C LYS A 555 14.40 -48.40 -11.12
N CYS A 556 14.87 -47.86 -9.98
CA CYS A 556 16.21 -48.15 -9.45
C CYS A 556 16.28 -49.48 -8.70
N SER A 557 15.13 -50.09 -8.42
CA SER A 557 15.03 -51.39 -7.70
C SER A 557 14.98 -52.60 -8.64
N ALA A 558 14.80 -52.36 -9.95
CA ALA A 558 14.68 -53.38 -10.98
C ALA A 558 16.03 -53.56 -11.70
#